data_149058909ae91fe31ef8c03e60ae7584
#
_entry.id   149058909ae91fe31ef8c03e60ae7584
#
_cell.length_a   1.000
_cell.length_b   1.000
_cell.length_c   1.000
_cell.angle_alpha   90.00
_cell.angle_beta   90.00
_cell.angle_gamma   90.00
#
_symmetry.space_group_name_H-M   'P 1'
#
loop_
_entity.id
_entity.type
_entity.pdbx_description
1 polymer ?
#
loop_
_entity_poly.entity_id
_entity_poly.type
_entity_poly.pdbx_seq_one_letter_code
_entity_poly.pdbx_strand_id
1 'polypeptide(L)'
;MTEKEFIDSRAWRKKREYILRRDKYQCQYCKRYGKRTEATEVHHIKHYSDYPELGLTDSNLVSLCHACHNKQHPEKGGRRRYERIADR
;
A
#
# COMPACT_ATOMS: atom_id res chain seq x y z
N MET A 1 10.11 -16.90 -4.06
CA MET A 1 8.95 -16.31 -4.76
C MET A 1 9.24 -14.88 -5.12
N THR A 2 9.02 -14.53 -6.38
CA THR A 2 9.22 -13.15 -6.79
C THR A 2 8.06 -12.29 -6.34
N GLU A 3 8.25 -10.99 -6.37
CA GLU A 3 7.18 -10.07 -5.97
C GLU A 3 5.97 -10.23 -6.88
N LYS A 4 6.21 -10.43 -8.18
CA LYS A 4 5.10 -10.62 -9.11
C LYS A 4 4.32 -11.88 -8.77
N GLU A 5 5.01 -12.96 -8.47
CA GLU A 5 4.36 -14.21 -8.11
C GLU A 5 3.53 -14.04 -6.84
N PHE A 6 4.07 -13.28 -5.88
CA PHE A 6 3.35 -13.03 -4.65
C PHE A 6 2.07 -12.24 -4.93
N ILE A 7 2.16 -11.18 -5.73
CA ILE A 7 1.01 -10.35 -6.05
C ILE A 7 -0.08 -11.15 -6.75
N ASP A 8 0.33 -12.13 -7.57
CA ASP A 8 -0.63 -12.95 -8.29
C ASP A 8 -1.18 -14.10 -7.46
N SER A 9 -0.67 -14.30 -6.25
CA SER A 9 -1.05 -15.46 -5.46
C SER A 9 -2.46 -15.30 -4.90
N ARG A 10 -3.08 -16.46 -4.62
CA ARG A 10 -4.40 -16.44 -4.03
C ARG A 10 -4.35 -15.89 -2.62
N ALA A 11 -3.28 -16.18 -1.88
CA ALA A 11 -3.13 -15.69 -0.52
C ALA A 11 -3.13 -14.17 -0.49
N TRP A 12 -2.42 -13.54 -1.46
CA TRP A 12 -2.39 -12.09 -1.52
C TRP A 12 -3.76 -11.52 -1.87
N ARG A 13 -4.46 -12.14 -2.82
CA ARG A 13 -5.78 -11.64 -3.19
C ARG A 13 -6.74 -11.65 -2.02
N LYS A 14 -6.72 -12.71 -1.23
CA LYS A 14 -7.59 -12.81 -0.07
C LYS A 14 -7.21 -11.78 0.98
N LYS A 15 -5.92 -11.62 1.22
CA LYS A 15 -5.45 -10.64 2.21
C LYS A 15 -5.80 -9.23 1.75
N ARG A 16 -5.62 -8.96 0.46
CA ARG A 16 -5.92 -7.65 -0.08
C ARG A 16 -7.40 -7.29 0.14
N GLU A 17 -8.28 -8.22 -0.15
CA GLU A 17 -9.70 -7.97 0.06
C GLU A 17 -10.01 -7.77 1.53
N TYR A 18 -9.38 -8.56 2.39
CA TYR A 18 -9.57 -8.41 3.82
C TYR A 18 -9.15 -7.03 4.30
N ILE A 19 -8.02 -6.54 3.83
CA ILE A 19 -7.52 -5.24 4.25
C ILE A 19 -8.42 -4.12 3.74
N LEU A 20 -8.89 -4.21 2.50
CA LEU A 20 -9.81 -3.21 1.97
C LEU A 20 -11.07 -3.15 2.81
N ARG A 21 -11.59 -4.29 3.23
CA ARG A 21 -12.78 -4.32 4.08
C ARG A 21 -12.47 -3.75 5.46
N ARG A 22 -11.31 -4.09 6.01
CA ARG A 22 -10.91 -3.56 7.31
C ARG A 22 -10.92 -2.05 7.28
N ASP A 23 -10.42 -1.46 6.20
CA ASP A 23 -10.31 -0.02 6.05
C ASP A 23 -11.55 0.59 5.42
N LYS A 24 -12.61 -0.22 5.24
CA LYS A 24 -13.91 0.22 4.73
C LYS A 24 -13.78 0.88 3.35
N TYR A 25 -12.85 0.38 2.56
CA TYR A 25 -12.62 0.85 1.20
C TYR A 25 -12.34 2.35 1.15
N GLN A 26 -11.73 2.88 2.20
CA GLN A 26 -11.35 4.28 2.25
C GLN A 26 -9.85 4.42 2.27
N CYS A 27 -9.34 5.39 1.51
CA CYS A 27 -7.91 5.68 1.52
C CYS A 27 -7.53 6.19 2.90
N GLN A 28 -6.67 5.47 3.59
CA GLN A 28 -6.31 5.83 4.96
C GLN A 28 -5.45 7.09 5.03
N TYR A 29 -4.68 7.37 3.99
CA TYR A 29 -3.88 8.58 3.98
C TYR A 29 -4.75 9.80 3.72
N CYS A 30 -5.70 9.72 2.78
CA CYS A 30 -6.63 10.82 2.57
C CYS A 30 -7.47 11.06 3.81
N LYS A 31 -7.87 9.99 4.48
CA LYS A 31 -8.68 10.09 5.67
C LYS A 31 -7.94 10.87 6.75
N ARG A 32 -6.63 10.69 6.83
CA ARG A 32 -5.82 11.38 7.82
C ARG A 32 -5.89 12.89 7.61
N TYR A 33 -6.12 13.33 6.39
CA TYR A 33 -6.21 14.75 6.09
C TYR A 33 -7.65 15.21 5.99
N GLY A 34 -8.58 14.42 6.47
CA GLY A 34 -9.99 14.82 6.47
C GLY A 34 -10.70 14.62 5.16
N LYS A 35 -10.08 13.90 4.21
CA LYS A 35 -10.71 13.64 2.94
C LYS A 35 -11.28 12.23 2.89
N ARG A 36 -12.36 12.08 2.14
CA ARG A 36 -12.98 10.77 1.97
C ARG A 36 -12.75 10.34 0.53
N THR A 37 -11.81 9.46 0.31
CA THR A 37 -11.47 8.98 -1.02
C THR A 37 -11.52 7.46 -1.01
N GLU A 38 -12.11 6.88 -2.04
CA GLU A 38 -12.21 5.43 -2.13
C GLU A 38 -10.84 4.82 -2.33
N ALA A 39 -10.56 3.76 -1.58
CA ALA A 39 -9.30 3.04 -1.73
C ALA A 39 -9.48 1.95 -2.79
N THR A 40 -8.53 1.84 -3.68
CA THR A 40 -8.57 0.82 -4.71
C THR A 40 -7.34 -0.09 -4.64
N GLU A 41 -6.37 0.25 -3.81
CA GLU A 41 -5.11 -0.50 -3.74
C GLU A 41 -4.69 -0.72 -2.31
N VAL A 42 -3.93 -1.78 -2.09
CA VAL A 42 -3.38 -2.06 -0.76
C VAL A 42 -1.87 -1.95 -0.88
N HIS A 43 -1.29 -1.11 -0.02
CA HIS A 43 0.12 -0.78 -0.05
C HIS A 43 0.87 -1.48 1.07
N HIS A 44 2.07 -1.98 0.77
CA HIS A 44 2.96 -2.52 1.79
C HIS A 44 3.76 -1.36 2.36
N ILE A 45 3.58 -1.09 3.64
CA ILE A 45 4.30 0.02 4.28
C ILE A 45 5.79 -0.22 4.19
N LYS A 46 6.24 -1.43 4.54
CA LYS A 46 7.59 -1.85 4.28
C LYS A 46 7.54 -2.73 3.04
N HIS A 47 8.28 -2.33 2.01
CA HIS A 47 8.15 -2.96 0.70
C HIS A 47 8.45 -4.45 0.74
N TYR A 48 7.68 -5.20 -0.03
CA TYR A 48 7.83 -6.64 -0.09
C TYR A 48 9.25 -7.05 -0.51
N SER A 49 9.86 -6.30 -1.41
CA SER A 49 11.19 -6.67 -1.90
C SER A 49 12.22 -6.67 -0.78
N ASP A 50 12.04 -5.81 0.23
CA ASP A 50 12.97 -5.74 1.35
C ASP A 50 12.53 -6.57 2.54
N TYR A 51 11.22 -6.77 2.70
CA TYR A 51 10.67 -7.45 3.85
C TYR A 51 9.61 -8.46 3.40
N PRO A 52 10.00 -9.48 2.65
CA PRO A 52 9.01 -10.44 2.15
C PRO A 52 8.26 -11.17 3.25
N GLU A 53 8.88 -11.29 4.43
CA GLU A 53 8.21 -11.95 5.53
C GLU A 53 7.02 -11.16 6.05
N LEU A 54 6.92 -9.87 5.69
CA LEU A 54 5.81 -9.03 6.10
C LEU A 54 4.74 -8.90 5.01
N GLY A 55 4.85 -9.71 3.97
CA GLY A 55 3.95 -9.59 2.83
C GLY A 55 2.48 -9.77 3.17
N LEU A 56 2.17 -10.59 4.17
CA LEU A 56 0.78 -10.83 4.57
C LEU A 56 0.50 -10.37 5.99
N THR A 57 1.36 -9.51 6.54
CA THR A 57 1.18 -9.01 7.89
C THR A 57 0.22 -7.82 7.89
N ASP A 58 -0.89 -7.95 8.60
CA ASP A 58 -1.94 -6.93 8.57
C ASP A 58 -1.43 -5.54 8.92
N SER A 59 -0.57 -5.43 9.91
CA SER A 59 -0.09 -4.13 10.35
C SER A 59 0.83 -3.46 9.34
N ASN A 60 1.31 -4.22 8.36
CA ASN A 60 2.16 -3.70 7.31
C ASN A 60 1.39 -3.33 6.06
N LEU A 61 0.07 -3.42 6.10
CA LEU A 61 -0.77 -3.20 4.93
C LEU A 61 -1.76 -2.07 5.19
N VAL A 62 -1.96 -1.22 4.19
CA VAL A 62 -2.86 -0.09 4.32
C VAL A 62 -3.55 0.14 2.98
N SER A 63 -4.84 0.48 3.04
CA SER A 63 -5.61 0.74 1.83
C SER A 63 -5.40 2.18 1.39
N LEU A 64 -5.11 2.38 0.12
CA LEU A 64 -4.85 3.70 -0.43
C LEU A 64 -5.59 3.91 -1.75
N CYS A 65 -5.84 5.17 -2.09
CA CYS A 65 -6.33 5.48 -3.41
C CYS A 65 -5.13 5.47 -4.36
N HIS A 66 -5.42 5.45 -5.64
CA HIS A 66 -4.36 5.36 -6.65
C HIS A 66 -3.34 6.49 -6.52
N ALA A 67 -3.79 7.71 -6.31
CA ALA A 67 -2.89 8.85 -6.21
C ALA A 67 -1.94 8.73 -5.01
N CYS A 68 -2.48 8.35 -3.86
CA CYS A 68 -1.63 8.21 -2.68
C CYS A 68 -0.66 7.04 -2.83
N HIS A 69 -1.12 5.95 -3.46
CA HIS A 69 -0.25 4.80 -3.68
C HIS A 69 0.92 5.18 -4.57
N ASN A 70 0.67 5.96 -5.62
CA ASN A 70 1.74 6.39 -6.51
C ASN A 70 2.74 7.28 -5.79
N LYS A 71 2.29 8.07 -4.85
CA LYS A 71 3.22 8.92 -4.10
C LYS A 71 4.19 8.12 -3.25
N GLN A 72 3.80 6.89 -2.90
CA GLN A 72 4.66 6.03 -2.08
C GLN A 72 5.69 5.28 -2.90
N HIS A 73 5.69 5.48 -4.21
CA HIS A 73 6.65 4.81 -5.10
C HIS A 73 7.47 5.86 -5.84
N PRO A 74 8.44 6.47 -5.17
CA PRO A 74 9.20 7.56 -5.76
C PRO A 74 9.90 7.20 -7.07
N GLU A 75 10.22 5.95 -7.26
CA GLU A 75 10.87 5.56 -8.50
C GLU A 75 9.99 5.82 -9.70
N LYS A 76 8.68 5.87 -9.51
CA LYS A 76 7.80 6.16 -10.62
C LYS A 76 7.82 7.64 -10.95
N GLY A 77 8.00 8.47 -9.95
CA GLY A 77 8.09 9.89 -10.15
C GLY A 77 9.47 10.31 -10.54
N GLY A 78 10.41 9.46 -10.38
CA GLY A 78 11.76 9.80 -10.72
C GLY A 78 12.48 10.62 -9.72
N ARG A 79 12.02 10.84 -8.55
CA ARG A 79 12.64 11.67 -7.71
C ARG A 79 12.70 11.25 -6.44
N ARG A 80 13.43 11.35 -5.81
CA ARG A 80 13.51 10.99 -4.69
C ARG A 80 13.40 11.87 -3.77
N ARG A 81 13.37 12.72 -3.67
CA ARG A 81 13.32 13.52 -2.87
C ARG A 81 12.28 13.41 -2.08
N TYR A 82 11.53 13.00 -2.15
CA TYR A 82 10.55 13.13 -1.42
C TYR A 82 10.52 12.15 -0.55
N GLU A 83 11.39 11.42 -0.55
CA GLU A 83 11.33 10.56 0.26
C GLU A 83 11.42 11.06 1.49
N ARG A 84 11.77 12.02 1.73
CA ARG A 84 11.75 12.50 2.84
C ARG A 84 10.58 12.85 3.23
N ILE A 85 9.89 12.98 2.67
CA ILE A 85 8.78 13.45 2.99
C ILE A 85 8.09 12.53 3.57
N ALA A 86 8.26 11.67 3.25
CA ALA A 86 7.55 10.88 3.76
C ALA A 86 7.78 10.65 5.03
N ASP A 87 8.46 10.80 5.23
CA ASP A 87 8.55 10.58 6.28
C ASP A 87 8.18 11.29 6.97
N ARG A 88 8.00 11.72 6.81
CA ARG A 88 7.55 12.32 7.40
C ARG A 88 7.01 12.15 7.87
#